data_92da65cc852a8d1684befddcb8bf7294
#
_entry.id   92da65cc852a8d1684befddcb8bf7294
#
_cell.length_a   1.000
_cell.length_b   1.000
_cell.length_c   1.000
_cell.angle_alpha   90.00
_cell.angle_beta   90.00
_cell.angle_gamma   90.00
#
_symmetry.space_group_name_H-M   'P 1'
#
loop_
_entity.id
_entity.type
_entity.pdbx_description
1 polymer ?
#
loop_
_entity_poly.entity_id
_entity_poly.type
_entity_poly.pdbx_seq_one_letter_code
_entity_poly.pdbx_strand_id
1 'polypeptide(L)'
;MKHTLILITLLIAGALFWVYGRSVWYPLYSKIKGKETVDSINRKYGKKARKSLSSAFSEQGFNELPSKIMLLAFKEERRMDLLAKKEGEWFKLKSYDFTAFSGKLGPKLKEGDKQIPEGIYEIEYLNPNSAFHLSMKVSYPNDFDRQKAQQDNRTNPGGDIFIHGKDVTIGCIPIGDKMIEELFILASQTLDQGIRVVICPWDFRVNPEFPVIESVDWEGELYEMLMKELGKYPN
;
A
#
# COMPACT_ATOMS: atom_id res chain seq x y z
N MET A 1 -30.26 -4.20 -35.50
CA MET A 1 -28.82 -3.98 -35.40
C MET A 1 -28.44 -2.69 -34.66
N LYS A 2 -28.89 -1.48 -35.07
CA LYS A 2 -28.52 -0.21 -34.40
C LYS A 2 -28.90 -0.17 -32.91
N HIS A 3 -30.10 -0.59 -32.52
CA HIS A 3 -30.56 -0.60 -31.13
C HIS A 3 -29.76 -1.60 -30.26
N THR A 4 -29.40 -2.75 -30.82
CA THR A 4 -28.58 -3.76 -30.12
C THR A 4 -27.16 -3.23 -29.86
N LEU A 5 -26.57 -2.53 -30.82
CA LEU A 5 -25.24 -1.93 -30.68
C LEU A 5 -25.24 -0.83 -29.61
N ILE A 6 -26.25 0.04 -29.59
CA ILE A 6 -26.41 1.09 -28.56
C ILE A 6 -26.54 0.47 -27.17
N LEU A 7 -27.33 -0.59 -27.03
CA LEU A 7 -27.50 -1.27 -25.73
C LEU A 7 -26.20 -1.86 -25.22
N ILE A 8 -25.44 -2.53 -26.10
CA ILE A 8 -24.10 -3.09 -25.76
C ILE A 8 -23.14 -1.98 -25.34
N THR A 9 -23.11 -0.86 -26.06
CA THR A 9 -22.25 0.27 -25.73
C THR A 9 -22.60 0.86 -24.36
N LEU A 10 -23.88 1.01 -24.04
CA LEU A 10 -24.33 1.51 -22.74
C LEU A 10 -23.98 0.53 -21.59
N LEU A 11 -24.08 -0.78 -21.81
CA LEU A 11 -23.70 -1.78 -20.83
C LEU A 11 -22.18 -1.74 -20.57
N ILE A 12 -21.37 -1.63 -21.62
CA ILE A 12 -19.91 -1.49 -21.49
C ILE A 12 -19.55 -0.20 -20.76
N ALA A 13 -20.15 0.94 -21.14
CA ALA A 13 -19.93 2.22 -20.46
C ALA A 13 -20.34 2.15 -18.97
N GLY A 14 -21.48 1.53 -18.67
CA GLY A 14 -21.93 1.28 -17.30
C GLY A 14 -20.97 0.41 -16.50
N ALA A 15 -20.46 -0.67 -17.09
CA ALA A 15 -19.47 -1.54 -16.46
C ALA A 15 -18.13 -0.80 -16.21
N LEU A 16 -17.66 -0.03 -17.17
CA LEU A 16 -16.47 0.81 -17.02
C LEU A 16 -16.66 1.87 -15.93
N PHE A 17 -17.82 2.54 -15.90
CA PHE A 17 -18.13 3.49 -14.84
C PHE A 17 -18.23 2.82 -13.46
N TRP A 18 -18.78 1.62 -13.38
CA TRP A 18 -18.83 0.86 -12.12
C TRP A 18 -17.44 0.54 -11.58
N VAL A 19 -16.50 0.18 -12.43
CA VAL A 19 -15.12 -0.18 -12.06
C VAL A 19 -14.28 1.08 -11.80
N TYR A 20 -14.21 1.99 -12.79
CA TYR A 20 -13.27 3.12 -12.77
C TYR A 20 -13.88 4.41 -12.20
N GLY A 21 -15.20 4.56 -12.22
CA GLY A 21 -15.92 5.70 -11.64
C GLY A 21 -16.20 5.57 -10.14
N ARG A 22 -15.54 4.66 -9.45
CA ARG A 22 -15.80 4.31 -8.05
C ARG A 22 -15.63 5.49 -7.09
N SER A 23 -14.65 6.36 -7.33
CA SER A 23 -14.45 7.60 -6.58
C SER A 23 -15.64 8.56 -6.64
N VAL A 24 -16.45 8.48 -7.71
CA VAL A 24 -17.62 9.34 -7.93
C VAL A 24 -18.88 8.78 -7.26
N TRP A 25 -19.21 7.50 -7.51
CA TRP A 25 -20.47 6.93 -7.03
C TRP A 25 -20.39 6.34 -5.61
N TYR A 26 -19.20 5.91 -5.16
CA TYR A 26 -19.05 5.25 -3.86
C TYR A 26 -19.39 6.15 -2.65
N PRO A 27 -19.06 7.46 -2.63
CA PRO A 27 -19.46 8.34 -1.52
C PRO A 27 -20.96 8.39 -1.31
N LEU A 28 -21.77 8.34 -2.40
CA LEU A 28 -23.23 8.31 -2.31
C LEU A 28 -23.71 6.94 -1.80
N TYR A 29 -23.16 5.86 -2.33
CA TYR A 29 -23.46 4.49 -1.89
C TYR A 29 -23.14 4.29 -0.40
N SER A 30 -22.01 4.80 0.09
CA SER A 30 -21.58 4.66 1.48
C SER A 30 -22.52 5.39 2.47
N LYS A 31 -23.13 6.52 2.05
CA LYS A 31 -24.15 7.22 2.84
C LYS A 31 -25.41 6.37 3.05
N ILE A 32 -25.80 5.57 2.06
CA ILE A 32 -26.97 4.69 2.11
C ILE A 32 -26.68 3.43 2.92
N LYS A 33 -25.49 2.84 2.72
CA LYS A 33 -25.08 1.61 3.38
C LYS A 33 -24.78 1.78 4.88
N GLY A 34 -24.46 2.99 5.31
CA GLY A 34 -23.92 3.28 6.64
C GLY A 34 -22.39 3.11 6.68
N LYS A 35 -21.78 3.64 7.73
CA LYS A 35 -20.33 3.62 7.92
C LYS A 35 -19.91 2.38 8.69
N GLU A 36 -18.93 1.67 8.15
CA GLU A 36 -18.20 0.62 8.87
C GLU A 36 -17.20 1.24 9.85
N THR A 37 -16.93 0.55 10.94
CA THR A 37 -15.88 0.89 11.90
C THR A 37 -14.76 -0.16 11.84
N VAL A 38 -13.58 0.15 12.38
CA VAL A 38 -12.51 -0.84 12.51
C VAL A 38 -13.00 -2.08 13.27
N ASP A 39 -13.79 -1.89 14.32
CA ASP A 39 -14.37 -2.99 15.10
C ASP A 39 -15.34 -3.84 14.29
N SER A 40 -16.18 -3.23 13.44
CA SER A 40 -17.08 -3.99 12.57
C SER A 40 -16.31 -4.83 11.55
N ILE A 41 -15.20 -4.30 11.03
CA ILE A 41 -14.29 -5.03 10.13
C ILE A 41 -13.60 -6.17 10.88
N ASN A 42 -13.13 -5.94 12.11
CA ASN A 42 -12.54 -6.99 12.96
C ASN A 42 -13.52 -8.13 13.21
N ARG A 43 -14.79 -7.84 13.52
CA ARG A 43 -15.83 -8.88 13.67
C ARG A 43 -16.07 -9.64 12.38
N LYS A 44 -16.08 -8.95 11.24
CA LYS A 44 -16.42 -9.51 9.94
C LYS A 44 -15.32 -10.40 9.37
N TYR A 45 -14.06 -9.96 9.44
CA TYR A 45 -12.93 -10.61 8.77
C TYR A 45 -11.93 -11.25 9.73
N GLY A 46 -11.93 -10.90 11.02
CA GLY A 46 -10.88 -11.27 11.96
C GLY A 46 -10.64 -12.78 12.09
N LYS A 47 -11.70 -13.60 12.14
CA LYS A 47 -11.56 -15.07 12.20
C LYS A 47 -10.89 -15.64 10.94
N LYS A 48 -11.28 -15.16 9.76
CA LYS A 48 -10.74 -15.60 8.46
C LYS A 48 -9.29 -15.16 8.31
N ALA A 49 -8.99 -13.91 8.65
CA ALA A 49 -7.63 -13.35 8.58
C ALA A 49 -6.67 -14.13 9.49
N ARG A 50 -7.02 -14.34 10.75
CA ARG A 50 -6.19 -15.13 11.69
C ARG A 50 -5.94 -16.54 11.20
N LYS A 51 -6.97 -17.22 10.67
CA LYS A 51 -6.83 -18.56 10.10
C LYS A 51 -5.88 -18.56 8.89
N SER A 52 -5.95 -17.54 8.02
CA SER A 52 -5.08 -17.44 6.84
C SER A 52 -3.63 -17.16 7.19
N LEU A 53 -3.37 -16.47 8.32
CA LEU A 53 -2.03 -16.13 8.78
C LEU A 53 -1.45 -17.17 9.76
N SER A 54 -2.26 -18.13 10.20
CA SER A 54 -1.85 -19.08 11.25
C SER A 54 -0.65 -19.94 10.86
N SER A 55 -0.52 -20.38 9.61
CA SER A 55 0.64 -21.13 9.13
C SER A 55 1.90 -20.27 9.18
N ALA A 56 1.85 -19.05 8.64
CA ALA A 56 2.98 -18.13 8.63
C ALA A 56 3.45 -17.78 10.07
N PHE A 57 2.52 -17.65 11.01
CA PHE A 57 2.86 -17.45 12.41
C PHE A 57 3.53 -18.67 13.01
N SER A 58 2.95 -19.87 12.81
CA SER A 58 3.49 -21.12 13.36
C SER A 58 4.87 -21.44 12.81
N GLU A 59 5.10 -21.25 11.51
CA GLU A 59 6.40 -21.46 10.84
C GLU A 59 7.52 -20.59 11.45
N GLN A 60 7.20 -19.38 11.90
CA GLN A 60 8.12 -18.45 12.55
C GLN A 60 8.03 -18.50 14.10
N GLY A 61 7.33 -19.51 14.64
CA GLY A 61 7.23 -19.73 16.08
C GLY A 61 6.45 -18.65 16.86
N PHE A 62 5.52 -17.95 16.19
CA PHE A 62 4.61 -17.04 16.88
C PHE A 62 3.41 -17.81 17.42
N ASN A 63 3.25 -17.81 18.74
CA ASN A 63 2.11 -18.42 19.43
C ASN A 63 0.90 -17.48 19.51
N GLU A 64 1.14 -16.18 19.35
CA GLU A 64 0.14 -15.11 19.40
C GLU A 64 0.34 -14.13 18.23
N LEU A 65 -0.61 -13.22 18.07
CA LEU A 65 -0.46 -12.15 17.08
C LEU A 65 0.71 -11.24 17.46
N PRO A 66 1.56 -10.84 16.50
CA PRO A 66 2.69 -9.99 16.76
C PRO A 66 2.23 -8.62 17.28
N SER A 67 2.94 -8.09 18.28
CA SER A 67 2.69 -6.75 18.81
C SER A 67 3.22 -5.65 17.90
N LYS A 68 4.16 -5.97 16.99
CA LYS A 68 4.75 -5.00 16.07
C LYS A 68 4.97 -5.64 14.70
N ILE A 69 4.53 -4.93 13.67
CA ILE A 69 4.72 -5.30 12.26
C ILE A 69 5.35 -4.15 11.49
N MET A 70 5.85 -4.48 10.30
CA MET A 70 6.28 -3.52 9.29
C MET A 70 6.09 -4.08 7.89
N LEU A 71 6.17 -3.20 6.90
CA LEU A 71 5.96 -3.53 5.49
C LEU A 71 7.17 -3.09 4.67
N LEU A 72 7.68 -3.98 3.82
CA LEU A 72 8.71 -3.68 2.83
C LEU A 72 8.09 -3.85 1.44
N ALA A 73 7.98 -2.78 0.67
CA ALA A 73 7.38 -2.79 -0.65
C ALA A 73 8.46 -2.57 -1.72
N PHE A 74 8.46 -3.41 -2.75
CA PHE A 74 9.44 -3.42 -3.84
C PHE A 74 8.69 -3.24 -5.16
N LYS A 75 8.97 -2.12 -5.84
CA LYS A 75 8.20 -1.70 -7.02
C LYS A 75 8.45 -2.58 -8.24
N GLU A 76 9.71 -2.95 -8.48
CA GLU A 76 10.09 -3.81 -9.62
C GLU A 76 9.51 -5.21 -9.47
N GLU A 77 9.66 -5.80 -8.29
CA GLU A 77 9.15 -7.14 -7.98
C GLU A 77 7.63 -7.15 -7.81
N ARG A 78 7.00 -5.95 -7.70
CA ARG A 78 5.57 -5.77 -7.41
C ARG A 78 5.12 -6.58 -6.19
N ARG A 79 5.92 -6.55 -5.16
CA ARG A 79 5.77 -7.35 -3.96
C ARG A 79 5.84 -6.46 -2.71
N MET A 80 5.07 -6.83 -1.70
CA MET A 80 5.14 -6.25 -0.37
C MET A 80 5.31 -7.36 0.66
N ASP A 81 6.40 -7.32 1.41
CA ASP A 81 6.70 -8.26 2.48
C ASP A 81 6.16 -7.74 3.81
N LEU A 82 5.45 -8.60 4.53
CA LEU A 82 5.01 -8.39 5.90
C LEU A 82 6.05 -8.99 6.84
N LEU A 83 6.60 -8.16 7.71
CA LEU A 83 7.50 -8.58 8.78
C LEU A 83 6.84 -8.36 10.13
N ALA A 84 7.17 -9.23 11.08
CA ALA A 84 6.77 -9.12 12.48
C ALA A 84 7.97 -9.19 13.40
N LYS A 85 7.89 -8.48 14.53
CA LYS A 85 8.95 -8.46 15.55
C LYS A 85 8.64 -9.47 16.65
N LYS A 86 9.63 -10.30 17.00
CA LYS A 86 9.59 -11.26 18.12
C LYS A 86 10.94 -11.24 18.82
N GLU A 87 10.94 -11.10 20.14
CA GLU A 87 12.16 -11.15 20.98
C GLU A 87 13.29 -10.20 20.54
N GLY A 88 12.91 -9.07 19.95
CA GLY A 88 13.84 -8.06 19.44
C GLY A 88 14.22 -8.20 17.97
N GLU A 89 13.98 -9.34 17.35
CA GLU A 89 14.32 -9.65 15.96
C GLU A 89 13.12 -9.57 15.01
N TRP A 90 13.39 -9.32 13.74
CA TRP A 90 12.38 -9.27 12.69
C TRP A 90 12.34 -10.56 11.90
N PHE A 91 11.13 -11.06 11.64
CA PHE A 91 10.86 -12.27 10.85
C PHE A 91 9.91 -11.94 9.71
N LYS A 92 10.25 -12.40 8.51
CA LYS A 92 9.36 -12.30 7.36
C LYS A 92 8.25 -13.35 7.49
N LEU A 93 7.00 -12.88 7.58
CA LEU A 93 5.84 -13.74 7.73
C LEU A 93 5.22 -14.13 6.39
N LYS A 94 5.09 -13.16 5.48
CA LYS A 94 4.34 -13.35 4.24
C LYS A 94 4.71 -12.29 3.21
N SER A 95 4.51 -12.62 1.95
CA SER A 95 4.57 -11.67 0.84
C SER A 95 3.18 -11.51 0.21
N TYR A 96 2.89 -10.30 -0.25
CA TYR A 96 1.69 -9.93 -0.99
C TYR A 96 2.09 -9.36 -2.34
N ASP A 97 1.54 -9.89 -3.42
CA ASP A 97 1.75 -9.35 -4.76
C ASP A 97 0.90 -8.09 -4.96
N PHE A 98 1.44 -7.11 -5.69
CA PHE A 98 0.63 -6.01 -6.17
C PHE A 98 -0.32 -6.51 -7.25
N THR A 99 -1.61 -6.23 -7.11
CA THR A 99 -2.63 -6.63 -8.10
C THR A 99 -2.70 -5.70 -9.30
N ALA A 100 -2.11 -4.50 -9.20
CA ALA A 100 -1.87 -3.57 -10.29
C ALA A 100 -0.67 -2.69 -9.96
N PHE A 101 -0.11 -2.04 -10.98
CA PHE A 101 1.02 -1.12 -10.85
C PHE A 101 0.78 0.12 -11.71
N SER A 102 1.24 1.28 -11.24
CA SER A 102 1.25 2.52 -12.01
C SER A 102 2.54 3.31 -11.77
N GLY A 103 2.89 4.15 -12.74
CA GLY A 103 4.13 4.90 -12.71
C GLY A 103 5.32 4.08 -13.20
N LYS A 104 6.51 4.45 -12.74
CA LYS A 104 7.82 3.84 -13.07
C LYS A 104 8.70 3.78 -11.81
N LEU A 105 9.91 3.29 -11.91
CA LEU A 105 10.91 3.41 -10.85
C LEU A 105 11.25 4.90 -10.63
N GLY A 106 11.60 5.24 -9.41
CA GLY A 106 11.84 6.60 -8.96
C GLY A 106 10.79 7.13 -7.99
N PRO A 107 11.11 8.21 -7.27
CA PRO A 107 10.25 8.81 -6.27
C PRO A 107 9.00 9.46 -6.90
N LYS A 108 7.97 9.64 -6.10
CA LYS A 108 6.81 10.48 -6.46
C LYS A 108 7.19 11.94 -6.30
N LEU A 109 6.91 12.76 -7.33
CA LEU A 109 7.36 14.15 -7.37
C LEU A 109 6.21 15.17 -7.31
N LYS A 110 5.03 14.82 -7.85
CA LYS A 110 3.91 15.78 -7.93
C LYS A 110 2.55 15.07 -7.91
N GLU A 111 1.53 15.85 -7.58
CA GLU A 111 0.14 15.41 -7.70
C GLU A 111 -0.16 14.94 -9.13
N GLY A 112 -0.90 13.84 -9.27
CA GLY A 112 -1.34 13.30 -10.55
C GLY A 112 -0.26 12.61 -11.40
N ASP A 113 0.97 12.46 -10.94
CA ASP A 113 2.05 11.76 -11.66
C ASP A 113 1.89 10.23 -11.72
N LYS A 114 0.88 9.71 -11.04
CA LYS A 114 0.54 8.28 -10.94
C LYS A 114 1.67 7.41 -10.36
N GLN A 115 2.62 8.03 -9.66
CA GLN A 115 3.78 7.36 -9.07
C GLN A 115 3.45 6.78 -7.70
N ILE A 116 3.87 5.54 -7.46
CA ILE A 116 4.04 4.99 -6.12
C ILE A 116 5.30 5.66 -5.53
N PRO A 117 5.24 6.32 -4.36
CA PRO A 117 6.41 6.95 -3.77
C PRO A 117 7.48 5.93 -3.39
N GLU A 118 8.73 6.39 -3.27
CA GLU A 118 9.85 5.65 -2.70
C GLU A 118 10.35 6.39 -1.47
N GLY A 119 10.50 5.70 -0.36
CA GLY A 119 10.83 6.34 0.92
C GLY A 119 10.52 5.47 2.14
N ILE A 120 10.72 6.05 3.32
CA ILE A 120 10.40 5.44 4.62
C ILE A 120 9.19 6.19 5.19
N TYR A 121 8.09 5.49 5.35
CA TYR A 121 6.80 6.02 5.76
C TYR A 121 6.24 5.26 6.97
N GLU A 122 5.07 5.68 7.42
CA GLU A 122 4.26 4.98 8.42
C GLU A 122 2.80 4.87 7.96
N ILE A 123 2.04 3.97 8.56
CA ILE A 123 0.59 3.95 8.41
C ILE A 123 -0.01 4.97 9.37
N GLU A 124 -0.69 5.98 8.83
CA GLU A 124 -1.32 7.04 9.61
C GLU A 124 -2.66 6.59 10.21
N TYR A 125 -3.49 5.94 9.40
CA TYR A 125 -4.80 5.44 9.83
C TYR A 125 -5.34 4.33 8.94
N LEU A 126 -6.32 3.62 9.47
CA LEU A 126 -7.07 2.57 8.78
C LEU A 126 -8.41 3.12 8.29
N ASN A 127 -8.74 2.89 7.03
CA ASN A 127 -9.99 3.32 6.43
C ASN A 127 -10.91 2.12 6.13
N PRO A 128 -11.90 1.82 6.98
CA PRO A 128 -12.86 0.75 6.76
C PRO A 128 -13.91 1.08 5.69
N ASN A 129 -13.98 2.34 5.25
CA ASN A 129 -14.95 2.85 4.27
C ASN A 129 -14.29 3.25 2.95
N SER A 130 -13.20 2.60 2.59
CA SER A 130 -12.50 2.87 1.35
C SER A 130 -13.35 2.52 0.13
N ALA A 131 -13.29 3.38 -0.91
CA ALA A 131 -13.84 3.06 -2.21
C ALA A 131 -13.20 1.81 -2.84
N PHE A 132 -12.03 1.40 -2.36
CA PHE A 132 -11.28 0.23 -2.81
C PHE A 132 -11.30 -0.92 -1.79
N HIS A 133 -12.46 -1.17 -1.19
CA HIS A 133 -12.75 -2.18 -0.18
C HIS A 133 -12.28 -1.76 1.22
N LEU A 134 -11.04 -1.97 1.58
CA LEU A 134 -10.35 -1.48 2.78
C LEU A 134 -9.08 -0.75 2.35
N SER A 135 -8.61 0.20 3.16
CA SER A 135 -7.32 0.82 2.88
C SER A 135 -6.61 1.30 4.15
N MET A 136 -5.30 1.46 4.03
CA MET A 136 -4.40 1.99 5.06
C MET A 136 -3.65 3.18 4.47
N LYS A 137 -3.73 4.35 5.11
CA LYS A 137 -3.10 5.58 4.65
C LYS A 137 -1.60 5.53 4.93
N VAL A 138 -0.80 5.77 3.92
CA VAL A 138 0.66 5.95 4.02
C VAL A 138 0.98 7.42 4.26
N SER A 139 1.93 7.73 5.14
CA SER A 139 2.33 9.09 5.55
C SER A 139 3.15 9.84 4.48
N TYR A 140 2.76 9.70 3.22
CA TYR A 140 3.31 10.49 2.11
C TYR A 140 2.55 11.82 1.98
N PRO A 141 3.24 12.97 1.73
CA PRO A 141 4.69 13.15 1.75
C PRO A 141 5.24 13.23 3.19
N ASN A 142 6.40 12.60 3.43
CA ASN A 142 7.16 12.72 4.68
C ASN A 142 8.04 13.98 4.69
N ASP A 143 8.90 14.16 5.69
CA ASP A 143 9.77 15.34 5.78
C ASP A 143 10.84 15.37 4.69
N PHE A 144 11.38 14.20 4.31
CA PHE A 144 12.34 14.09 3.20
C PHE A 144 11.67 14.53 1.88
N ASP A 145 10.48 14.00 1.57
CA ASP A 145 9.74 14.37 0.36
C ASP A 145 9.46 15.88 0.30
N ARG A 146 9.06 16.47 1.42
CA ARG A 146 8.79 17.92 1.53
C ARG A 146 10.05 18.75 1.35
N GLN A 147 11.17 18.34 1.96
CA GLN A 147 12.45 19.00 1.82
C GLN A 147 12.92 18.97 0.36
N LYS A 148 12.85 17.81 -0.30
CA LYS A 148 13.24 17.67 -1.71
C LYS A 148 12.30 18.42 -2.65
N ALA A 149 11.00 18.44 -2.35
CA ALA A 149 10.06 19.28 -3.08
C ALA A 149 10.42 20.77 -3.00
N GLN A 150 10.80 21.26 -1.82
CA GLN A 150 11.22 22.63 -1.64
C GLN A 150 12.53 22.95 -2.38
N GLN A 151 13.52 22.07 -2.33
CA GLN A 151 14.79 22.22 -3.07
C GLN A 151 14.55 22.33 -4.58
N ASP A 152 13.63 21.54 -5.12
CA ASP A 152 13.28 21.50 -6.54
C ASP A 152 12.23 22.56 -6.92
N ASN A 153 11.85 23.47 -6.00
CA ASN A 153 10.76 24.45 -6.20
C ASN A 153 9.42 23.81 -6.60
N ARG A 154 9.13 22.59 -6.15
CA ARG A 154 7.84 21.91 -6.35
C ARG A 154 6.87 22.27 -5.23
N THR A 155 5.73 22.83 -5.57
CA THR A 155 4.74 23.33 -4.60
C THR A 155 3.67 22.32 -4.20
N ASN A 156 3.45 21.30 -5.01
CA ASN A 156 2.41 20.28 -4.78
C ASN A 156 2.95 18.86 -5.03
N PRO A 157 3.59 18.22 -4.05
CA PRO A 157 4.06 16.84 -4.17
C PRO A 157 2.91 15.82 -4.27
N GLY A 158 1.69 16.23 -3.93
CA GLY A 158 0.52 15.37 -3.83
C GLY A 158 0.38 14.72 -2.46
N GLY A 159 -0.53 13.76 -2.39
CA GLY A 159 -0.86 13.04 -1.16
C GLY A 159 -1.68 11.80 -1.47
N ASP A 160 -2.49 11.37 -0.48
CA ASP A 160 -3.49 10.29 -0.63
C ASP A 160 -2.96 8.97 -1.18
N ILE A 161 -1.79 8.58 -0.69
CA ILE A 161 -1.20 7.26 -0.97
C ILE A 161 -1.75 6.25 0.04
N PHE A 162 -2.26 5.14 -0.50
CA PHE A 162 -2.85 4.06 0.30
C PHE A 162 -2.34 2.69 -0.13
N ILE A 163 -2.28 1.76 0.83
CA ILE A 163 -2.28 0.33 0.57
C ILE A 163 -3.76 -0.09 0.63
N HIS A 164 -4.28 -0.79 -0.40
CA HIS A 164 -5.72 -1.03 -0.50
C HIS A 164 -6.08 -2.33 -1.24
N GLY A 165 -7.35 -2.68 -1.20
CA GLY A 165 -7.91 -3.79 -1.97
C GLY A 165 -8.10 -3.45 -3.44
N LYS A 166 -8.80 -4.34 -4.17
CA LYS A 166 -9.01 -4.26 -5.62
C LYS A 166 -7.70 -4.39 -6.43
N ASP A 167 -7.80 -4.05 -7.71
CA ASP A 167 -6.80 -4.30 -8.75
C ASP A 167 -6.62 -3.09 -9.68
N VAL A 168 -6.82 -1.88 -9.16
CA VAL A 168 -6.67 -0.61 -9.90
C VAL A 168 -5.84 0.37 -9.10
N THR A 169 -4.98 1.15 -9.76
CA THR A 169 -4.17 2.17 -9.10
C THR A 169 -3.81 3.32 -10.04
N ILE A 170 -3.56 4.49 -9.43
CA ILE A 170 -2.97 5.68 -10.01
C ILE A 170 -1.93 6.30 -9.08
N GLY A 171 -1.17 5.45 -8.34
CA GLY A 171 -0.12 5.87 -7.40
C GLY A 171 -0.20 5.19 -6.02
N CYS A 172 -1.24 4.40 -5.75
CA CYS A 172 -1.40 3.60 -4.54
C CYS A 172 -0.83 2.18 -4.72
N ILE A 173 -0.83 1.39 -3.66
CA ILE A 173 -0.37 -0.01 -3.64
C ILE A 173 -1.58 -0.94 -3.46
N PRO A 174 -2.17 -1.48 -4.53
CA PRO A 174 -3.26 -2.46 -4.45
C PRO A 174 -2.70 -3.86 -4.21
N ILE A 175 -3.23 -4.57 -3.21
CA ILE A 175 -2.86 -5.96 -2.88
C ILE A 175 -4.05 -6.93 -2.95
N GLY A 176 -5.19 -6.46 -3.47
CA GLY A 176 -6.41 -7.25 -3.58
C GLY A 176 -7.20 -7.39 -2.27
N ASP A 177 -8.49 -7.74 -2.41
CA ASP A 177 -9.44 -7.71 -1.30
C ASP A 177 -9.06 -8.67 -0.17
N LYS A 178 -8.67 -9.90 -0.51
CA LYS A 178 -8.33 -10.92 0.49
C LYS A 178 -7.10 -10.52 1.31
N MET A 179 -6.07 -9.96 0.65
CA MET A 179 -4.80 -9.62 1.28
C MET A 179 -4.95 -8.39 2.16
N ILE A 180 -5.70 -7.37 1.70
CA ILE A 180 -5.96 -6.19 2.52
C ILE A 180 -6.84 -6.53 3.74
N GLU A 181 -7.78 -7.51 3.65
CA GLU A 181 -8.53 -7.99 4.82
C GLU A 181 -7.58 -8.53 5.89
N GLU A 182 -6.63 -9.38 5.50
CA GLU A 182 -5.63 -9.95 6.41
C GLU A 182 -4.76 -8.86 7.06
N LEU A 183 -4.19 -7.99 6.24
CA LEU A 183 -3.27 -6.96 6.68
C LEU A 183 -3.97 -5.89 7.54
N PHE A 184 -5.20 -5.50 7.19
CA PHE A 184 -6.01 -4.56 7.96
C PHE A 184 -6.30 -5.07 9.38
N ILE A 185 -6.60 -6.37 9.54
CA ILE A 185 -6.83 -6.98 10.86
C ILE A 185 -5.56 -6.95 11.70
N LEU A 186 -4.40 -7.28 11.15
CA LEU A 186 -3.13 -7.15 11.86
C LEU A 186 -2.82 -5.69 12.21
N ALA A 187 -2.95 -4.81 11.23
CA ALA A 187 -2.71 -3.38 11.41
C ALA A 187 -3.62 -2.78 12.49
N SER A 188 -4.88 -3.21 12.59
CA SER A 188 -5.81 -2.74 13.63
C SER A 188 -5.39 -3.07 15.06
N GLN A 189 -4.48 -4.01 15.24
CA GLN A 189 -3.98 -4.45 16.54
C GLN A 189 -2.57 -3.92 16.86
N THR A 190 -1.88 -3.38 15.87
CA THR A 190 -0.48 -2.97 15.98
C THR A 190 -0.26 -1.50 15.63
N LEU A 191 -1.30 -0.77 15.21
CA LEU A 191 -1.19 0.61 14.75
C LEU A 191 -0.60 1.54 15.81
N ASP A 192 -1.00 1.38 17.07
CA ASP A 192 -0.52 2.17 18.21
C ASP A 192 1.00 2.01 18.47
N GLN A 193 1.60 0.93 17.96
CA GLN A 193 3.04 0.69 18.03
C GLN A 193 3.83 1.28 16.85
N GLY A 194 3.12 1.95 15.94
CA GLY A 194 3.65 2.44 14.68
C GLY A 194 3.93 1.31 13.67
N ILE A 195 3.38 1.42 12.48
CA ILE A 195 3.61 0.47 11.38
C ILE A 195 4.45 1.17 10.33
N ARG A 196 5.75 0.84 10.28
CA ARG A 196 6.66 1.38 9.27
C ARG A 196 6.40 0.73 7.92
N VAL A 197 6.48 1.55 6.88
CA VAL A 197 6.38 1.14 5.47
C VAL A 197 7.62 1.65 4.74
N VAL A 198 8.46 0.75 4.25
CA VAL A 198 9.62 1.09 3.42
C VAL A 198 9.28 0.74 1.99
N ILE A 199 9.32 1.71 1.09
CA ILE A 199 9.01 1.53 -0.33
C ILE A 199 10.28 1.78 -1.12
N CYS A 200 10.76 0.75 -1.83
CA CYS A 200 12.00 0.75 -2.59
C CYS A 200 11.73 0.53 -4.09
N PRO A 201 12.64 0.97 -4.98
CA PRO A 201 12.57 0.61 -6.39
C PRO A 201 12.63 -0.91 -6.58
N TRP A 202 13.54 -1.57 -5.90
CA TRP A 202 13.72 -3.02 -5.79
C TRP A 202 14.35 -3.41 -4.46
N ASP A 203 14.54 -4.71 -4.23
CA ASP A 203 15.18 -5.21 -3.02
C ASP A 203 16.70 -5.02 -3.09
N PHE A 204 17.21 -3.94 -2.48
CA PHE A 204 18.65 -3.62 -2.43
C PHE A 204 19.50 -4.69 -1.70
N ARG A 205 18.90 -5.61 -0.97
CA ARG A 205 19.61 -6.74 -0.34
C ARG A 205 19.98 -7.80 -1.37
N VAL A 206 19.27 -7.82 -2.52
CA VAL A 206 19.50 -8.72 -3.66
C VAL A 206 20.25 -8.01 -4.80
N ASN A 207 19.81 -6.80 -5.16
CA ASN A 207 20.46 -5.97 -6.16
C ASN A 207 20.90 -4.63 -5.54
N PRO A 208 22.17 -4.46 -5.16
CA PRO A 208 22.67 -3.26 -4.46
C PRO A 208 22.90 -2.05 -5.39
N GLU A 209 22.69 -2.17 -6.69
CA GLU A 209 22.80 -1.05 -7.61
C GLU A 209 21.66 -0.03 -7.40
N PHE A 210 21.90 1.25 -7.72
CA PHE A 210 20.86 2.26 -7.67
C PHE A 210 20.28 2.52 -9.07
N PRO A 211 18.95 2.72 -9.19
CA PRO A 211 18.39 3.16 -10.45
C PRO A 211 18.80 4.61 -10.74
N VAL A 212 19.10 4.89 -12.00
CA VAL A 212 19.36 6.26 -12.46
C VAL A 212 18.03 6.95 -12.73
N ILE A 213 17.78 8.07 -12.05
CA ILE A 213 16.54 8.84 -12.17
C ILE A 213 16.86 10.24 -12.71
N GLU A 214 16.85 10.39 -14.02
CA GLU A 214 17.23 11.63 -14.72
C GLU A 214 16.46 12.89 -14.29
N SER A 215 15.30 12.72 -13.61
CA SER A 215 14.43 13.84 -13.23
C SER A 215 14.78 14.51 -11.90
N VAL A 216 15.76 13.96 -11.15
CA VAL A 216 16.22 14.47 -9.86
C VAL A 216 17.72 14.21 -9.71
N ASP A 217 18.40 14.97 -8.86
CA ASP A 217 19.84 14.85 -8.58
C ASP A 217 20.15 14.36 -7.15
N TRP A 218 19.10 14.02 -6.40
CA TRP A 218 19.17 13.57 -5.01
C TRP A 218 18.78 12.08 -4.83
N GLU A 219 18.60 11.34 -5.92
CA GLU A 219 18.22 9.91 -5.85
C GLU A 219 19.26 9.08 -5.09
N GLY A 220 20.54 9.41 -5.20
CA GLY A 220 21.61 8.74 -4.46
C GLY A 220 21.41 8.81 -2.95
N GLU A 221 21.08 10.00 -2.42
CA GLU A 221 20.78 10.20 -0.99
C GLU A 221 19.58 9.37 -0.53
N LEU A 222 18.50 9.34 -1.34
CA LEU A 222 17.32 8.52 -1.07
C LEU A 222 17.68 7.03 -1.01
N TYR A 223 18.41 6.54 -2.00
CA TYR A 223 18.67 5.10 -2.11
C TYR A 223 19.73 4.61 -1.11
N GLU A 224 20.70 5.42 -0.72
CA GLU A 224 21.58 5.13 0.41
C GLU A 224 20.79 4.98 1.72
N MET A 225 19.86 5.90 1.96
CA MET A 225 18.97 5.84 3.13
C MET A 225 18.11 4.56 3.12
N LEU A 226 17.52 4.20 1.98
CA LEU A 226 16.70 3.01 1.83
C LEU A 226 17.51 1.72 1.97
N MET A 227 18.69 1.65 1.35
CA MET A 227 19.60 0.50 1.48
C MET A 227 20.02 0.28 2.93
N LYS A 228 20.39 1.34 3.63
CA LYS A 228 20.76 1.29 5.05
C LYS A 228 19.57 0.84 5.92
N GLU A 229 18.37 1.29 5.60
CA GLU A 229 17.17 0.86 6.32
C GLU A 229 16.89 -0.62 6.08
N LEU A 230 16.90 -1.08 4.81
CA LEU A 230 16.67 -2.48 4.45
C LEU A 230 17.68 -3.44 5.09
N GLY A 231 18.94 -3.03 5.25
CA GLY A 231 19.98 -3.84 5.89
C GLY A 231 19.70 -4.23 7.36
N LYS A 232 18.68 -3.65 7.99
CA LYS A 232 18.24 -3.98 9.34
C LYS A 232 17.28 -5.19 9.40
N TYR A 233 16.83 -5.69 8.25
CA TYR A 233 15.75 -6.68 8.16
C TYR A 233 16.18 -7.93 7.39
N PRO A 234 15.61 -9.11 7.70
CA PRO A 234 15.90 -10.34 6.98
C PRO A 234 15.44 -10.28 5.52
N ASN A 235 16.06 -11.08 4.67
CA ASN A 235 15.65 -11.29 3.28
C ASN A 235 14.38 -12.16 3.18
#